data_fe0335cc055e195c26b3d0072c4ff3c0
#
_entry.id   fe0335cc055e195c26b3d0072c4ff3c0
#
_cell.length_a   1.000
_cell.length_b   1.000
_cell.length_c   1.000
_cell.angle_alpha   90.00
_cell.angle_beta   90.00
_cell.angle_gamma   90.00
#
_symmetry.space_group_name_H-M   'P 1'
#
loop_
_entity.id
_entity.type
_entity.pdbx_description
1 polymer ?
#
loop_
_entity_poly.entity_id
_entity_poly.type
_entity_poly.pdbx_seq_one_letter_code
_entity_poly.pdbx_strand_id
1 'polypeptide(L)'
;MKANITALFIAVGFIVILLAKFIAKFFFKNNQITTRFIARTAVFAAISIILYTVPGLKFALPFFPSFLEIHLDEIPAFIAGFAYGPLSGFLVILVKTIVKLPISGTAGVGELADFIYSVVFVVPAAFIYKKHRTIKGALVSLGVATVIQVIVSSLLTTFVMLDAYSFLYHLPKSVILAMCQKINPLVDDLGFKFLLMVALPFNALKDAIVVIVTFLLYKRLRLLFKRIDAQKN
;
A
#
# COMPACT_ATOMS: atom_id res chain seq x y z
N MET A 1 -5.76 26.09 -14.03
CA MET A 1 -5.26 24.71 -14.08
C MET A 1 -3.96 24.51 -13.31
N LYS A 2 -2.88 25.27 -13.55
CA LYS A 2 -1.61 25.18 -12.79
C LYS A 2 -1.76 25.40 -11.26
N ALA A 3 -2.60 26.34 -10.83
CA ALA A 3 -2.82 26.64 -9.40
C ALA A 3 -3.44 25.45 -8.64
N ASN A 4 -4.34 24.67 -9.26
CA ASN A 4 -4.96 23.51 -8.62
C ASN A 4 -3.99 22.35 -8.43
N ILE A 5 -3.04 22.16 -9.35
CA ILE A 5 -2.01 21.11 -9.27
C ILE A 5 -1.00 21.46 -8.19
N THR A 6 -0.57 22.73 -8.11
CA THR A 6 0.33 23.19 -7.04
C THR A 6 -0.32 23.06 -5.66
N ALA A 7 -1.60 23.42 -5.54
CA ALA A 7 -2.36 23.24 -4.30
C ALA A 7 -2.48 21.75 -3.93
N LEU A 8 -2.65 20.87 -4.91
CA LEU A 8 -2.71 19.43 -4.70
C LEU A 8 -1.37 18.86 -4.18
N PHE A 9 -0.24 19.24 -4.80
CA PHE A 9 1.09 18.83 -4.32
C PHE A 9 1.39 19.35 -2.91
N ILE A 10 0.98 20.59 -2.60
CA ILE A 10 1.09 21.15 -1.25
C ILE A 10 0.23 20.37 -0.26
N ALA A 11 -1.01 20.05 -0.60
CA ALA A 11 -1.91 19.26 0.24
C ALA A 11 -1.38 17.84 0.49
N VAL A 12 -0.89 17.16 -0.55
CA VAL A 12 -0.25 15.84 -0.43
C VAL A 12 1.02 15.93 0.41
N GLY A 13 1.87 16.91 0.18
CA GLY A 13 3.06 17.16 1.00
C GLY A 13 2.72 17.44 2.47
N PHE A 14 1.68 18.21 2.74
CA PHE A 14 1.20 18.49 4.10
C PHE A 14 0.65 17.24 4.79
N ILE A 15 -0.12 16.41 4.07
CA ILE A 15 -0.63 15.13 4.57
C ILE A 15 0.54 14.18 4.89
N VAL A 16 1.55 14.10 4.03
CA VAL A 16 2.75 13.29 4.25
C VAL A 16 3.51 13.76 5.49
N ILE A 17 3.67 15.08 5.67
CA ILE A 17 4.33 15.67 6.84
C ILE A 17 3.54 15.41 8.12
N LEU A 18 2.20 15.53 8.08
CA LEU A 18 1.35 15.22 9.23
C LEU A 18 1.39 13.74 9.59
N LEU A 19 1.34 12.86 8.59
CA LEU A 19 1.51 11.42 8.76
C LEU A 19 2.89 11.09 9.32
N ALA A 20 3.95 11.70 8.80
CA ALA A 20 5.31 11.51 9.31
C ALA A 20 5.46 11.98 10.76
N LYS A 21 4.90 13.15 11.14
CA LYS A 21 4.88 13.64 12.53
C LYS A 21 4.05 12.75 13.44
N PHE A 22 2.89 12.31 12.99
CA PHE A 22 2.03 11.39 13.75
C PHE A 22 2.74 10.05 13.97
N ILE A 23 3.34 9.51 12.93
CA ILE A 23 4.14 8.29 12.95
C ILE A 23 5.34 8.46 13.88
N ALA A 24 6.11 9.55 13.74
CA ALA A 24 7.26 9.83 14.60
C ALA A 24 6.85 9.92 16.08
N LYS A 25 5.83 10.71 16.40
CA LYS A 25 5.34 10.88 17.79
C LYS A 25 4.81 9.58 18.38
N PHE A 26 4.13 8.75 17.57
CA PHE A 26 3.45 7.55 18.05
C PHE A 26 4.36 6.32 18.08
N PHE A 27 5.28 6.19 17.12
CA PHE A 27 6.13 5.01 16.97
C PHE A 27 7.45 5.10 17.73
N PHE A 28 8.08 6.28 17.78
CA PHE A 28 9.42 6.38 18.40
C PHE A 28 9.38 6.55 19.91
N LYS A 29 8.25 6.98 20.48
CA LYS A 29 8.15 7.24 21.92
C LYS A 29 8.19 5.97 22.79
N ASN A 30 7.83 4.79 22.24
CA ASN A 30 7.65 3.55 23.03
C ASN A 30 8.33 2.28 22.46
N ASN A 31 9.15 2.37 21.41
CA ASN A 31 9.80 1.21 20.83
C ASN A 31 11.31 1.29 21.00
N GLN A 32 11.90 0.32 21.70
CA GLN A 32 13.36 0.15 21.73
C GLN A 32 13.80 -0.43 20.38
N ILE A 33 14.50 0.39 19.58
CA ILE A 33 15.11 -0.04 18.31
C ILE A 33 16.40 -0.79 18.66
N THR A 34 16.32 -2.11 18.76
CA THR A 34 17.47 -2.98 18.99
C THR A 34 18.07 -3.45 17.65
N THR A 35 19.33 -3.87 17.65
CA THR A 35 19.97 -4.49 16.48
C THR A 35 19.17 -5.68 15.95
N ARG A 36 18.60 -6.50 16.85
CA ARG A 36 17.73 -7.63 16.47
C ARG A 36 16.45 -7.18 15.76
N PHE A 37 15.84 -6.07 16.20
CA PHE A 37 14.67 -5.50 15.55
C PHE A 37 15.01 -5.01 14.14
N ILE A 38 16.14 -4.30 13.98
CA ILE A 38 16.61 -3.82 12.67
C ILE A 38 16.88 -5.00 11.74
N ALA A 39 17.66 -5.99 12.16
CA ALA A 39 18.00 -7.14 11.32
C ALA A 39 16.75 -7.91 10.84
N ARG A 40 15.80 -8.16 11.74
CA ARG A 40 14.54 -8.85 11.39
C ARG A 40 13.69 -8.03 10.42
N THR A 41 13.56 -6.73 10.63
CA THR A 41 12.80 -5.83 9.75
C THR A 41 13.46 -5.73 8.37
N ALA A 42 14.80 -5.69 8.31
CA ALA A 42 15.57 -5.62 7.06
C ALA A 42 15.34 -6.85 6.17
N VAL A 43 15.22 -8.05 6.73
CA VAL A 43 14.90 -9.27 5.96
C VAL A 43 13.54 -9.13 5.25
N PHE A 44 12.51 -8.66 5.96
CA PHE A 44 11.19 -8.44 5.35
C PHE A 44 11.21 -7.29 4.34
N ALA A 45 12.00 -6.25 4.59
CA ALA A 45 12.19 -5.16 3.63
C ALA A 45 12.85 -5.67 2.34
N ALA A 46 13.87 -6.51 2.44
CA ALA A 46 14.52 -7.10 1.27
C ALA A 46 13.54 -7.94 0.42
N ILE A 47 12.71 -8.78 1.06
CA ILE A 47 11.69 -9.57 0.37
C ILE A 47 10.65 -8.63 -0.30
N SER A 48 10.22 -7.59 0.39
CA SER A 48 9.26 -6.60 -0.14
C SER A 48 9.85 -5.86 -1.34
N ILE A 49 11.13 -5.46 -1.29
CA ILE A 49 11.84 -4.83 -2.40
C ILE A 49 11.86 -5.76 -3.62
N ILE A 50 12.20 -7.03 -3.45
CA ILE A 50 12.22 -8.01 -4.56
C ILE A 50 10.84 -8.12 -5.19
N LEU A 51 9.78 -8.28 -4.39
CA LEU A 51 8.41 -8.40 -4.88
C LEU A 51 7.94 -7.12 -5.61
N TYR A 52 8.46 -5.96 -5.23
CA TYR A 52 8.09 -4.66 -5.81
C TYR A 52 8.91 -4.28 -7.02
N THR A 53 10.19 -4.71 -7.10
CA THR A 53 11.11 -4.24 -8.14
C THR A 53 11.30 -5.20 -9.28
N VAL A 54 11.21 -6.52 -9.04
CA VAL A 54 11.50 -7.53 -10.05
C VAL A 54 10.38 -7.59 -11.09
N PRO A 55 10.71 -7.39 -12.39
CA PRO A 55 9.74 -7.58 -13.47
C PRO A 55 9.21 -9.02 -13.46
N GLY A 56 7.91 -9.20 -13.74
CA GLY A 56 7.26 -10.53 -13.73
C GLY A 56 6.66 -10.95 -12.37
N LEU A 57 6.99 -10.26 -11.27
CA LEU A 57 6.29 -10.41 -9.99
C LEU A 57 5.11 -9.44 -9.84
N LYS A 58 4.94 -8.57 -10.83
CA LYS A 58 3.79 -7.69 -11.01
C LYS A 58 3.04 -8.11 -12.26
N PHE A 59 1.73 -8.02 -12.24
CA PHE A 59 0.90 -8.37 -13.37
C PHE A 59 -0.33 -7.49 -13.48
N ALA A 60 -0.65 -7.08 -14.70
CA ALA A 60 -1.89 -6.43 -15.03
C ALA A 60 -2.95 -7.49 -15.37
N LEU A 61 -4.18 -7.25 -14.94
CA LEU A 61 -5.29 -8.13 -15.27
C LEU A 61 -5.91 -7.72 -16.61
N PRO A 62 -6.31 -8.66 -17.48
CA PRO A 62 -6.80 -8.35 -18.82
C PRO A 62 -8.14 -7.58 -18.84
N PHE A 63 -8.87 -7.60 -17.75
CA PHE A 63 -10.15 -6.91 -17.58
C PHE A 63 -10.05 -5.60 -16.80
N PHE A 64 -8.81 -5.10 -16.58
CA PHE A 64 -8.54 -3.77 -16.05
C PHE A 64 -7.53 -3.03 -16.93
N PRO A 65 -7.50 -1.68 -16.93
CA PRO A 65 -6.49 -0.92 -17.64
C PRO A 65 -5.08 -1.31 -17.25
N SER A 66 -4.18 -1.44 -18.22
CA SER A 66 -2.83 -1.97 -18.06
C SER A 66 -1.93 -1.17 -17.12
N PHE A 67 -2.28 0.07 -16.80
CA PHE A 67 -1.57 0.87 -15.80
C PHE A 67 -1.93 0.50 -14.35
N LEU A 68 -2.92 -0.36 -14.14
CA LEU A 68 -3.28 -0.92 -12.85
C LEU A 68 -2.63 -2.30 -12.69
N GLU A 69 -1.56 -2.37 -11.93
CA GLU A 69 -0.80 -3.60 -11.68
C GLU A 69 -1.10 -4.17 -10.29
N ILE A 70 -1.18 -5.49 -10.20
CA ILE A 70 -1.20 -6.21 -8.93
C ILE A 70 0.24 -6.54 -8.55
N HIS A 71 0.59 -6.24 -7.31
CA HIS A 71 1.86 -6.61 -6.69
C HIS A 71 1.63 -7.08 -5.25
N LEU A 72 2.53 -7.93 -4.74
CA LEU A 72 2.34 -8.65 -3.47
C LEU A 72 3.36 -8.20 -2.40
N ASP A 73 3.97 -7.07 -2.59
CA ASP A 73 5.04 -6.52 -1.75
C ASP A 73 4.56 -6.01 -0.37
N GLU A 74 3.25 -5.80 -0.20
CA GLU A 74 2.67 -5.52 1.12
C GLU A 74 2.65 -6.75 2.04
N ILE A 75 2.68 -7.97 1.50
CA ILE A 75 2.64 -9.20 2.30
C ILE A 75 3.77 -9.29 3.32
N PRO A 76 5.06 -9.09 2.96
CA PRO A 76 6.14 -9.05 3.93
C PRO A 76 5.96 -7.95 4.99
N ALA A 77 5.41 -6.79 4.60
CA ALA A 77 5.14 -5.70 5.52
C ALA A 77 4.05 -6.05 6.55
N PHE A 78 2.98 -6.74 6.14
CA PHE A 78 1.98 -7.28 7.05
C PHE A 78 2.58 -8.29 8.04
N ILE A 79 3.36 -9.25 7.53
CA ILE A 79 4.00 -10.28 8.37
C ILE A 79 4.94 -9.61 9.39
N ALA A 80 5.76 -8.65 8.96
CA ALA A 80 6.63 -7.89 9.85
C ALA A 80 5.83 -7.08 10.88
N GLY A 81 4.75 -6.43 10.45
CA GLY A 81 3.83 -5.68 11.32
C GLY A 81 3.16 -6.55 12.37
N PHE A 82 2.74 -7.75 12.02
CA PHE A 82 2.13 -8.71 12.95
C PHE A 82 3.15 -9.32 13.90
N ALA A 83 4.35 -9.67 13.41
CA ALA A 83 5.39 -10.30 14.23
C ALA A 83 6.08 -9.32 15.19
N TYR A 84 6.42 -8.14 14.70
CA TYR A 84 7.29 -7.19 15.43
C TYR A 84 6.62 -5.87 15.77
N GLY A 85 5.41 -5.68 15.32
CA GLY A 85 4.57 -4.50 15.60
C GLY A 85 4.52 -3.49 14.44
N PRO A 86 3.61 -2.51 14.55
CA PRO A 86 3.29 -1.58 13.45
C PRO A 86 4.50 -0.80 12.92
N LEU A 87 5.48 -0.49 13.78
CA LEU A 87 6.71 0.19 13.35
C LEU A 87 7.51 -0.65 12.35
N SER A 88 7.60 -1.98 12.57
CA SER A 88 8.32 -2.87 11.65
C SER A 88 7.63 -2.91 10.27
N GLY A 89 6.29 -3.05 10.24
CA GLY A 89 5.54 -2.99 8.98
C GLY A 89 5.74 -1.66 8.25
N PHE A 90 5.65 -0.54 8.97
CA PHE A 90 5.91 0.79 8.40
C PHE A 90 7.34 0.93 7.83
N LEU A 91 8.36 0.48 8.57
CA LEU A 91 9.75 0.55 8.11
C LEU A 91 9.99 -0.31 6.87
N VAL A 92 9.37 -1.48 6.76
CA VAL A 92 9.42 -2.30 5.54
C VAL A 92 8.88 -1.52 4.34
N ILE A 93 7.73 -0.86 4.48
CA ILE A 93 7.12 -0.04 3.43
C ILE A 93 8.01 1.14 3.08
N LEU A 94 8.54 1.85 4.07
CA LEU A 94 9.41 3.00 3.87
C LEU A 94 10.68 2.62 3.08
N VAL A 95 11.35 1.55 3.50
CA VAL A 95 12.61 1.10 2.86
C VAL A 95 12.35 0.62 1.44
N LYS A 96 11.30 -0.17 1.18
CA LYS A 96 10.96 -0.60 -0.19
C LYS A 96 10.72 0.60 -1.11
N THR A 97 10.02 1.62 -0.62
CA THR A 97 9.71 2.83 -1.40
C THR A 97 10.98 3.63 -1.69
N ILE A 98 11.84 3.87 -0.69
CA ILE A 98 13.11 4.58 -0.89
C ILE A 98 13.98 3.89 -1.93
N VAL A 99 14.09 2.55 -1.87
CA VAL A 99 14.89 1.78 -2.84
C VAL A 99 14.28 1.82 -4.24
N LYS A 100 12.95 1.88 -4.36
CA LYS A 100 12.26 1.93 -5.66
C LYS A 100 12.30 3.31 -6.31
N LEU A 101 12.35 4.40 -5.53
CA LEU A 101 12.33 5.78 -6.06
C LEU A 101 13.38 6.05 -7.16
N PRO A 102 14.67 5.67 -7.02
CA PRO A 102 15.68 5.93 -8.05
C PRO A 102 15.44 5.18 -9.38
N ILE A 103 14.71 4.08 -9.35
CA ILE A 103 14.38 3.25 -10.53
C ILE A 103 12.91 3.38 -10.92
N SER A 104 12.28 4.48 -10.53
CA SER A 104 10.88 4.77 -10.81
C SER A 104 10.64 4.98 -12.31
N GLY A 105 9.62 4.32 -12.86
CA GLY A 105 9.08 4.62 -14.18
C GLY A 105 8.05 5.76 -14.18
N THR A 106 7.69 6.29 -13.01
CA THR A 106 6.60 7.27 -12.81
C THR A 106 7.10 8.58 -12.22
N ALA A 107 8.39 8.90 -12.36
CA ALA A 107 9.04 10.05 -11.73
C ALA A 107 8.78 10.14 -10.20
N GLY A 108 8.61 9.01 -9.54
CA GLY A 108 8.38 8.91 -8.10
C GLY A 108 6.92 9.06 -7.65
N VAL A 109 6.02 9.50 -8.50
CA VAL A 109 4.61 9.78 -8.11
C VAL A 109 3.85 8.48 -7.83
N GLY A 110 4.03 7.46 -8.67
CA GLY A 110 3.44 6.14 -8.44
C GLY A 110 3.94 5.50 -7.16
N GLU A 111 5.24 5.59 -6.88
CA GLU A 111 5.88 5.06 -5.69
C GLU A 111 5.42 5.79 -4.41
N LEU A 112 5.21 7.10 -4.47
CA LEU A 112 4.65 7.86 -3.35
C LEU A 112 3.18 7.50 -3.10
N ALA A 113 2.39 7.31 -4.15
CA ALA A 113 1.02 6.83 -4.01
C ALA A 113 0.98 5.43 -3.39
N ASP A 114 1.81 4.50 -3.89
CA ASP A 114 1.94 3.15 -3.34
C ASP A 114 2.38 3.17 -1.88
N PHE A 115 3.30 4.07 -1.51
CA PHE A 115 3.67 4.28 -0.11
C PHE A 115 2.46 4.64 0.76
N ILE A 116 1.64 5.60 0.33
CA ILE A 116 0.43 6.00 1.05
C ILE A 116 -0.54 4.82 1.15
N TYR A 117 -0.78 4.11 0.05
CA TYR A 117 -1.67 2.95 -0.01
C TYR A 117 -1.20 1.85 0.95
N SER A 118 0.07 1.48 0.88
CA SER A 118 0.65 0.44 1.74
C SER A 118 0.64 0.85 3.23
N VAL A 119 0.90 2.11 3.57
CA VAL A 119 0.84 2.61 4.96
C VAL A 119 -0.57 2.54 5.51
N VAL A 120 -1.57 3.00 4.73
CA VAL A 120 -2.99 2.98 5.13
C VAL A 120 -3.50 1.55 5.26
N PHE A 121 -2.92 0.61 4.54
CA PHE A 121 -3.29 -0.80 4.59
C PHE A 121 -2.63 -1.54 5.77
N VAL A 122 -1.32 -1.50 5.85
CA VAL A 122 -0.54 -2.34 6.78
C VAL A 122 -0.56 -1.81 8.20
N VAL A 123 -0.43 -0.48 8.37
CA VAL A 123 -0.25 0.10 9.71
C VAL A 123 -1.48 -0.05 10.59
N PRO A 124 -2.72 0.28 10.13
CA PRO A 124 -3.93 0.05 10.94
C PRO A 124 -4.14 -1.42 11.27
N ALA A 125 -3.91 -2.34 10.30
CA ALA A 125 -4.01 -3.77 10.55
C ALA A 125 -3.06 -4.23 11.66
N ALA A 126 -1.79 -3.80 11.60
CA ALA A 126 -0.80 -4.16 12.61
C ALA A 126 -1.14 -3.57 14.00
N PHE A 127 -1.77 -2.38 14.06
CA PHE A 127 -2.25 -1.80 15.31
C PHE A 127 -3.40 -2.59 15.92
N ILE A 128 -4.41 -2.94 15.12
CA ILE A 128 -5.56 -3.71 15.59
C ILE A 128 -5.09 -5.08 16.05
N TYR A 129 -4.23 -5.73 15.25
CA TYR A 129 -3.68 -7.04 15.58
C TYR A 129 -2.83 -7.02 16.85
N LYS A 130 -2.06 -5.96 17.10
CA LYS A 130 -1.24 -5.81 18.33
C LYS A 130 -2.09 -5.90 19.60
N LYS A 131 -3.36 -5.46 19.55
CA LYS A 131 -4.29 -5.54 20.68
C LYS A 131 -4.90 -6.94 20.84
N HIS A 132 -5.10 -7.66 19.73
CA HIS A 132 -5.77 -8.96 19.70
C HIS A 132 -4.98 -9.97 18.88
N ARG A 133 -3.91 -10.56 19.46
CA ARG A 133 -2.99 -11.50 18.81
C ARG A 133 -3.58 -12.92 18.67
N THR A 134 -4.74 -13.01 18.03
CA THR A 134 -5.46 -14.25 17.74
C THR A 134 -5.73 -14.39 16.25
N ILE A 135 -6.14 -15.60 15.80
CA ILE A 135 -6.55 -15.80 14.40
C ILE A 135 -7.74 -14.89 14.04
N LYS A 136 -8.72 -14.79 14.93
CA LYS A 136 -9.87 -13.89 14.74
C LYS A 136 -9.41 -12.42 14.70
N GLY A 137 -8.50 -12.04 15.59
CA GLY A 137 -7.90 -10.70 15.59
C GLY A 137 -7.15 -10.38 14.30
N ALA A 138 -6.40 -11.32 13.73
CA ALA A 138 -5.75 -11.16 12.43
C ALA A 138 -6.77 -10.96 11.30
N LEU A 139 -7.83 -11.79 11.26
CA LEU A 139 -8.89 -11.66 10.26
C LEU A 139 -9.61 -10.32 10.34
N VAL A 140 -10.00 -9.90 11.54
CA VAL A 140 -10.67 -8.61 11.77
C VAL A 140 -9.75 -7.46 11.39
N SER A 141 -8.47 -7.52 11.78
CA SER A 141 -7.51 -6.46 11.45
C SER A 141 -7.29 -6.30 9.96
N LEU A 142 -7.16 -7.41 9.23
CA LEU A 142 -7.04 -7.41 7.78
C LEU A 142 -8.33 -6.89 7.12
N GLY A 143 -9.51 -7.35 7.56
CA GLY A 143 -10.79 -6.91 7.01
C GLY A 143 -11.04 -5.40 7.18
N VAL A 144 -10.80 -4.86 8.38
CA VAL A 144 -10.95 -3.41 8.63
C VAL A 144 -9.95 -2.61 7.79
N ALA A 145 -8.69 -3.05 7.72
CA ALA A 145 -7.67 -2.37 6.93
C ALA A 145 -7.99 -2.40 5.43
N THR A 146 -8.54 -3.51 4.92
CA THR A 146 -9.00 -3.62 3.53
C THR A 146 -10.08 -2.59 3.21
N VAL A 147 -11.09 -2.45 4.05
CA VAL A 147 -12.16 -1.45 3.81
C VAL A 147 -11.58 -0.04 3.74
N ILE A 148 -10.71 0.32 4.68
CA ILE A 148 -10.06 1.64 4.70
C ILE A 148 -9.20 1.82 3.44
N GLN A 149 -8.40 0.83 3.09
CA GLN A 149 -7.50 0.86 1.95
C GLN A 149 -8.25 1.00 0.63
N VAL A 150 -9.26 0.16 0.38
CA VAL A 150 -10.06 0.20 -0.85
C VAL A 150 -10.68 1.59 -1.06
N ILE A 151 -11.21 2.20 -0.01
CA ILE A 151 -11.79 3.55 -0.11
C ILE A 151 -10.70 4.58 -0.41
N VAL A 152 -9.61 4.60 0.37
CA VAL A 152 -8.56 5.60 0.23
C VAL A 152 -7.85 5.48 -1.11
N SER A 153 -7.44 4.26 -1.51
CA SER A 153 -6.74 4.04 -2.76
C SER A 153 -7.61 4.36 -3.97
N SER A 154 -8.89 3.98 -3.96
CA SER A 154 -9.79 4.26 -5.07
C SER A 154 -10.04 5.75 -5.25
N LEU A 155 -10.24 6.51 -4.16
CA LEU A 155 -10.37 7.96 -4.20
C LEU A 155 -9.09 8.63 -4.68
N LEU A 156 -7.93 8.26 -4.14
CA LEU A 156 -6.65 8.84 -4.53
C LEU A 156 -6.31 8.49 -5.99
N THR A 157 -6.54 7.25 -6.44
CA THR A 157 -6.31 6.86 -7.83
C THR A 157 -7.18 7.71 -8.76
N THR A 158 -8.46 7.87 -8.46
CA THR A 158 -9.40 8.59 -9.33
C THR A 158 -9.15 10.08 -9.37
N PHE A 159 -8.99 10.73 -8.22
CA PHE A 159 -9.00 12.19 -8.13
C PHE A 159 -7.62 12.82 -8.07
N VAL A 160 -6.57 12.02 -7.82
CA VAL A 160 -5.20 12.52 -7.70
C VAL A 160 -4.28 11.90 -8.74
N MET A 161 -4.27 10.56 -8.84
CA MET A 161 -3.28 9.87 -9.65
C MET A 161 -3.52 10.00 -11.15
N LEU A 162 -4.79 9.96 -11.60
CA LEU A 162 -5.11 10.17 -13.01
C LEU A 162 -4.65 11.56 -13.50
N ASP A 163 -4.83 12.59 -12.67
CA ASP A 163 -4.37 13.94 -12.99
C ASP A 163 -2.84 14.05 -12.97
N ALA A 164 -2.20 13.43 -11.99
CA ALA A 164 -0.75 13.39 -11.89
C ALA A 164 -0.11 12.67 -13.09
N TYR A 165 -0.66 11.53 -13.50
CA TYR A 165 -0.20 10.80 -14.68
C TYR A 165 -0.44 11.57 -15.98
N SER A 166 -1.61 12.18 -16.14
CA SER A 166 -1.89 13.03 -17.31
C SER A 166 -0.88 14.17 -17.42
N PHE A 167 -0.51 14.79 -16.30
CA PHE A 167 0.47 15.87 -16.25
C PHE A 167 1.91 15.38 -16.53
N LEU A 168 2.36 14.31 -15.88
CA LEU A 168 3.74 13.81 -15.96
C LEU A 168 4.08 13.20 -17.31
N TYR A 169 3.15 12.42 -17.87
CA TYR A 169 3.37 11.73 -19.14
C TYR A 169 2.88 12.54 -20.34
N HIS A 170 2.39 13.77 -20.11
CA HIS A 170 1.75 14.59 -21.15
C HIS A 170 0.66 13.82 -21.92
N LEU A 171 0.01 12.86 -21.24
CA LEU A 171 -1.06 12.06 -21.82
C LEU A 171 -2.40 12.78 -21.63
N PRO A 172 -3.11 13.11 -22.71
CA PRO A 172 -4.45 13.66 -22.61
C PRO A 172 -5.37 12.70 -21.84
N LYS A 173 -6.24 13.23 -20.99
CA LYS A 173 -7.24 12.43 -20.27
C LYS A 173 -8.13 11.60 -21.20
N SER A 174 -8.36 12.08 -22.44
CA SER A 174 -9.07 11.33 -23.48
C SER A 174 -8.41 10.00 -23.84
N VAL A 175 -7.06 9.93 -23.82
CA VAL A 175 -6.32 8.69 -24.09
C VAL A 175 -6.51 7.70 -22.92
N ILE A 176 -6.42 8.19 -21.68
CA ILE A 176 -6.66 7.35 -20.49
C ILE A 176 -8.11 6.83 -20.50
N LEU A 177 -9.08 7.70 -20.85
CA LEU A 177 -10.47 7.30 -20.97
C LEU A 177 -10.66 6.25 -22.06
N ALA A 178 -10.05 6.42 -23.22
CA ALA A 178 -10.11 5.45 -24.32
C ALA A 178 -9.53 4.07 -23.92
N MET A 179 -8.45 4.04 -23.10
CA MET A 179 -7.91 2.80 -22.54
C MET A 179 -8.92 2.09 -21.62
N CYS A 180 -9.66 2.85 -20.81
CA CYS A 180 -10.71 2.31 -19.95
C CYS A 180 -11.91 1.81 -20.77
N GLN A 181 -12.37 2.58 -21.77
CA GLN A 181 -13.49 2.25 -22.63
C GLN A 181 -13.25 1.02 -23.50
N LYS A 182 -11.99 0.77 -23.88
CA LYS A 182 -11.63 -0.44 -24.63
C LYS A 182 -11.95 -1.71 -23.84
N ILE A 183 -11.94 -1.63 -22.51
CA ILE A 183 -12.19 -2.76 -21.60
C ILE A 183 -13.64 -2.74 -21.13
N ASN A 184 -14.13 -1.57 -20.73
CA ASN A 184 -15.50 -1.36 -20.27
C ASN A 184 -16.10 -0.10 -20.92
N PRO A 185 -16.91 -0.25 -21.99
CA PRO A 185 -17.51 0.88 -22.70
C PRO A 185 -18.45 1.76 -21.86
N LEU A 186 -18.89 1.28 -20.67
CA LEU A 186 -19.77 2.03 -19.78
C LEU A 186 -19.00 3.13 -19.00
N VAL A 187 -17.67 3.13 -19.04
CA VAL A 187 -16.83 4.16 -18.43
C VAL A 187 -16.70 5.33 -19.39
N ASP A 188 -17.58 6.30 -19.29
CA ASP A 188 -17.60 7.49 -20.15
C ASP A 188 -16.98 8.73 -19.48
N ASP A 189 -16.64 8.66 -18.18
CA ASP A 189 -15.91 9.69 -17.44
C ASP A 189 -14.81 9.11 -16.56
N LEU A 190 -13.77 9.89 -16.31
CA LEU A 190 -12.66 9.56 -15.41
C LEU A 190 -12.92 10.00 -13.96
N GLY A 191 -14.12 10.39 -13.61
CA GLY A 191 -14.56 10.74 -12.27
C GLY A 191 -15.29 9.58 -11.60
N PHE A 192 -16.59 9.79 -11.39
CA PHE A 192 -17.39 8.87 -10.57
C PHE A 192 -17.58 7.47 -11.20
N LYS A 193 -17.73 7.39 -12.54
CA LYS A 193 -17.85 6.09 -13.21
C LYS A 193 -16.53 5.31 -13.17
N PHE A 194 -15.39 5.98 -13.41
CA PHE A 194 -14.09 5.35 -13.22
C PHE A 194 -13.91 4.86 -11.78
N LEU A 195 -14.28 5.68 -10.79
CA LEU A 195 -14.20 5.30 -9.37
C LEU A 195 -14.96 4.00 -9.09
N LEU A 196 -16.25 3.93 -9.50
CA LEU A 196 -17.12 2.80 -9.18
C LEU A 196 -16.85 1.55 -10.01
N MET A 197 -16.54 1.73 -11.31
CA MET A 197 -16.45 0.62 -12.26
C MET A 197 -15.03 0.10 -12.48
N VAL A 198 -14.01 0.89 -12.14
CA VAL A 198 -12.60 0.53 -12.36
C VAL A 198 -11.81 0.55 -11.07
N ALA A 199 -11.67 1.70 -10.41
CA ALA A 199 -10.76 1.85 -9.28
C ALA A 199 -11.20 1.03 -8.07
N LEU A 200 -12.46 1.08 -7.68
CA LEU A 200 -12.99 0.38 -6.51
C LEU A 200 -12.95 -1.14 -6.68
N PRO A 201 -13.46 -1.74 -7.77
CA PRO A 201 -13.36 -3.19 -7.96
C PRO A 201 -11.93 -3.69 -8.13
N PHE A 202 -11.05 -2.91 -8.79
CA PHE A 202 -9.64 -3.26 -8.90
C PHE A 202 -8.94 -3.31 -7.53
N ASN A 203 -9.07 -2.25 -6.74
CA ASN A 203 -8.46 -2.20 -5.41
C ASN A 203 -9.03 -3.27 -4.47
N ALA A 204 -10.35 -3.50 -4.51
CA ALA A 204 -10.98 -4.56 -3.73
C ALA A 204 -10.42 -5.95 -4.10
N LEU A 205 -10.23 -6.23 -5.39
CA LEU A 205 -9.67 -7.50 -5.85
C LEU A 205 -8.18 -7.64 -5.48
N LYS A 206 -7.38 -6.58 -5.72
CA LYS A 206 -5.96 -6.56 -5.33
C LYS A 206 -5.81 -6.84 -3.84
N ASP A 207 -6.54 -6.10 -3.01
CA ASP A 207 -6.44 -6.23 -1.57
C ASP A 207 -6.96 -7.58 -1.06
N ALA A 208 -8.01 -8.14 -1.68
CA ALA A 208 -8.48 -9.48 -1.35
C ALA A 208 -7.40 -10.54 -1.59
N ILE A 209 -6.67 -10.46 -2.71
CA ILE A 209 -5.55 -11.37 -3.01
C ILE A 209 -4.46 -11.23 -1.95
N VAL A 210 -4.03 -10.00 -1.65
CA VAL A 210 -3.00 -9.71 -0.63
C VAL A 210 -3.42 -10.24 0.74
N VAL A 211 -4.67 -10.01 1.14
CA VAL A 211 -5.22 -10.47 2.43
C VAL A 211 -5.27 -11.98 2.52
N ILE A 212 -5.77 -12.66 1.47
CA ILE A 212 -5.85 -14.12 1.45
C ILE A 212 -4.44 -14.72 1.61
N VAL A 213 -3.48 -14.28 0.82
CA VAL A 213 -2.11 -14.79 0.89
C VAL A 213 -1.46 -14.45 2.25
N THR A 214 -1.63 -13.21 2.73
CA THR A 214 -1.14 -12.80 4.07
C THR A 214 -1.73 -13.69 5.15
N PHE A 215 -3.03 -13.94 5.14
CA PHE A 215 -3.70 -14.76 6.16
C PHE A 215 -3.25 -16.22 6.13
N LEU A 216 -3.09 -16.80 4.93
CA LEU A 216 -2.57 -18.18 4.78
C LEU A 216 -1.13 -18.28 5.32
N LEU A 217 -0.26 -17.33 4.99
CA LEU A 217 1.11 -17.28 5.52
C LEU A 217 1.11 -17.05 7.04
N TYR A 218 0.31 -16.12 7.54
CA TYR A 218 0.16 -15.86 8.97
C TYR A 218 -0.26 -17.14 9.71
N LYS A 219 -1.22 -17.89 9.19
CA LYS A 219 -1.69 -19.13 9.82
C LYS A 219 -0.57 -20.14 9.97
N ARG A 220 0.34 -20.25 9.00
CA ARG A 220 1.54 -21.10 9.06
C ARG A 220 2.61 -20.56 10.00
N LEU A 221 2.83 -19.24 10.01
CA LEU A 221 3.87 -18.57 10.80
C LEU A 221 3.46 -18.30 12.26
N ARG A 222 2.21 -18.50 12.63
CA ARG A 222 1.67 -18.23 13.97
C ARG A 222 2.46 -18.87 15.11
N LEU A 223 2.97 -20.08 14.92
CA LEU A 223 3.80 -20.75 15.93
C LEU A 223 5.11 -20.01 16.18
N LEU A 224 5.72 -19.45 15.13
CA LEU A 224 6.92 -18.61 15.24
C LEU A 224 6.60 -17.31 15.98
N PHE A 225 5.47 -16.68 15.72
CA PHE A 225 5.05 -15.46 16.42
C PHE A 225 4.85 -15.69 17.92
N LYS A 226 4.26 -16.82 18.31
CA LYS A 226 4.13 -17.18 19.73
C LYS A 226 5.49 -17.34 20.42
N ARG A 227 6.49 -17.94 19.75
CA ARG A 227 7.86 -18.08 20.27
C ARG A 227 8.53 -16.70 20.42
N ILE A 228 8.31 -15.78 19.46
CA ILE A 228 8.83 -14.41 19.52
C ILE A 228 8.23 -13.65 20.71
N ASP A 229 6.94 -13.82 20.96
CA ASP A 229 6.28 -13.19 22.10
C ASP A 229 6.75 -13.74 23.45
N ALA A 230 6.99 -15.05 23.54
CA ALA A 230 7.55 -15.67 24.75
C ALA A 230 8.98 -15.23 25.07
N GLN A 231 9.75 -14.76 24.10
CA GLN A 231 11.11 -14.22 24.31
C GLN A 231 11.12 -12.73 24.71
N LYS A 232 9.96 -12.06 24.72
CA LYS A 232 9.85 -10.65 25.12
C LYS A 232 9.46 -10.47 26.58
N ASN A 233 8.95 -11.51 27.21
CA ASN A 233 8.64 -11.59 28.65
C ASN A 233 9.78 -12.27 29.41
#